data_b9c7a6b2a26a1c7ca59e3c5be6842644
#
_entry.id   b9c7a6b2a26a1c7ca59e3c5be6842644
#
_cell.length_a   1.000
_cell.length_b   1.000
_cell.length_c   1.000
_cell.angle_alpha   90.00
_cell.angle_beta   90.00
_cell.angle_gamma   90.00
#
_symmetry.space_group_name_H-M   'P 1'
#
loop_
_entity.id
_entity.type
_entity.pdbx_description
1 polymer ?
#
loop_
_entity_poly.entity_id
_entity_poly.type
_entity_poly.pdbx_seq_one_letter_code
_entity_poly.pdbx_strand_id
1 'polypeptide(L)'
;MRPEHLLIKKILLEGGNLSIGGVQADHLDLKVNKRSFMVPILNQLLQNLNAAFYKMFKEPLWSPELLASGKFLSGSSLHFFDVKGIDDDTFVAKKPKVGDIDTMVNRDKEAELSQFLTAIEGKKIGDARLVGFQRGNEQFSALFEMGTPASLKIQIDFEFVEFDNGAPTDWARFSHSSAWADLQQGVKGVFHKFFLQALTTL
;
A
#
# COMPACT_ATOMS: atom_id res chain seq x y z
N MET A 1 -14.05 -28.23 12.44
CA MET A 1 -12.93 -27.28 12.21
C MET A 1 -13.01 -26.25 13.33
N ARG A 2 -11.96 -26.03 14.10
CA ARG A 2 -12.02 -25.12 15.27
C ARG A 2 -12.10 -23.67 14.78
N PRO A 3 -12.85 -22.77 15.47
CA PRO A 3 -13.00 -21.37 15.07
C PRO A 3 -11.66 -20.65 14.87
N GLU A 4 -10.65 -21.01 15.66
CA GLU A 4 -9.29 -20.44 15.59
C GLU A 4 -8.61 -20.71 14.23
N HIS A 5 -8.85 -21.90 13.64
CA HIS A 5 -8.30 -22.25 12.33
C HIS A 5 -8.92 -21.43 11.18
N LEU A 6 -10.19 -21.05 11.34
CA LEU A 6 -10.88 -20.16 10.38
C LEU A 6 -10.38 -18.73 10.47
N LEU A 7 -10.11 -18.24 11.69
CA LEU A 7 -9.56 -16.92 11.93
C LEU A 7 -8.14 -16.79 11.37
N ILE A 8 -7.27 -17.77 11.67
CA ILE A 8 -5.89 -17.82 11.14
C ILE A 8 -5.88 -17.90 9.60
N LYS A 9 -6.78 -18.70 9.01
CA LYS A 9 -6.90 -18.82 7.55
C LYS A 9 -7.39 -17.52 6.91
N LYS A 10 -8.27 -16.78 7.58
CA LYS A 10 -8.75 -15.46 7.14
C LYS A 10 -7.64 -14.41 7.21
N ILE A 11 -6.88 -14.39 8.31
CA ILE A 11 -5.74 -13.49 8.52
C ILE A 11 -4.58 -13.77 7.52
N LEU A 12 -4.35 -15.04 7.15
CA LEU A 12 -3.31 -15.42 6.18
C LEU A 12 -3.68 -15.12 4.72
N LEU A 13 -4.95 -14.76 4.46
CA LEU A 13 -5.46 -14.39 3.13
C LEU A 13 -5.60 -12.87 2.95
N GLU A 14 -5.29 -12.07 3.97
CA GLU A 14 -5.37 -10.62 3.92
C GLU A 14 -4.19 -10.03 3.13
N GLY A 15 -4.46 -9.73 1.89
CA GLY A 15 -3.65 -8.92 0.98
C GLY A 15 -4.43 -8.74 -0.31
N GLY A 16 -4.84 -7.48 -0.60
CA GLY A 16 -5.44 -7.13 -1.88
C GLY A 16 -6.81 -7.73 -2.18
N ASN A 17 -7.70 -7.82 -1.18
CA ASN A 17 -9.05 -8.37 -1.36
C ASN A 17 -10.15 -7.31 -1.37
N LEU A 18 -9.81 -6.04 -1.60
CA LEU A 18 -10.79 -4.96 -1.67
C LEU A 18 -11.80 -5.21 -2.79
N SER A 19 -13.07 -5.11 -2.46
CA SER A 19 -14.17 -5.14 -3.42
C SER A 19 -15.05 -3.91 -3.25
N ILE A 20 -15.23 -3.16 -4.32
CA ILE A 20 -16.03 -1.93 -4.35
C ILE A 20 -17.04 -2.04 -5.49
N GLY A 21 -18.34 -1.94 -5.16
CA GLY A 21 -19.40 -2.02 -6.17
C GLY A 21 -19.38 -3.31 -7.00
N GLY A 22 -18.93 -4.43 -6.42
CA GLY A 22 -18.79 -5.70 -7.11
C GLY A 22 -17.50 -5.84 -7.94
N VAL A 23 -16.66 -4.81 -7.98
CA VAL A 23 -15.34 -4.82 -8.63
C VAL A 23 -14.29 -5.21 -7.59
N GLN A 24 -13.60 -6.31 -7.82
CA GLN A 24 -12.57 -6.81 -6.91
C GLN A 24 -11.16 -6.37 -7.36
N ALA A 25 -10.29 -6.12 -6.39
CA ALA A 25 -8.86 -5.91 -6.64
C ALA A 25 -8.23 -7.17 -7.24
N ASP A 26 -7.33 -6.97 -8.19
CA ASP A 26 -6.54 -8.04 -8.79
C ASP A 26 -5.27 -8.29 -7.97
N HIS A 27 -4.81 -9.52 -7.99
CA HIS A 27 -3.46 -9.83 -7.54
C HIS A 27 -2.50 -9.66 -8.72
N LEU A 28 -1.55 -8.76 -8.58
CA LEU A 28 -0.49 -8.57 -9.57
C LEU A 28 0.41 -9.80 -9.60
N ASP A 29 0.28 -10.63 -10.62
CA ASP A 29 1.15 -11.80 -10.83
C ASP A 29 2.46 -11.34 -11.49
N LEU A 30 3.55 -11.41 -10.73
CA LEU A 30 4.87 -10.93 -11.15
C LEU A 30 5.58 -11.87 -12.14
N LYS A 31 5.06 -13.07 -12.35
CA LYS A 31 5.53 -13.96 -13.44
C LYS A 31 5.05 -13.47 -14.80
N VAL A 32 3.88 -12.82 -14.82
CA VAL A 32 3.28 -12.23 -16.03
C VAL A 32 3.66 -10.75 -16.15
N ASN A 33 3.46 -10.00 -15.08
CA ASN A 33 3.71 -8.56 -15.02
C ASN A 33 5.00 -8.32 -14.23
N LYS A 34 6.15 -8.37 -14.91
CA LYS A 34 7.45 -8.23 -14.28
C LYS A 34 7.51 -6.99 -13.39
N ARG A 35 8.13 -7.12 -12.22
CA ARG A 35 8.35 -6.04 -11.26
C ARG A 35 9.03 -4.83 -11.92
N SER A 36 10.07 -5.06 -12.73
CA SER A 36 10.78 -4.01 -13.48
C SER A 36 9.89 -3.22 -14.44
N PHE A 37 8.79 -3.81 -14.93
CA PHE A 37 7.78 -3.14 -15.74
C PHE A 37 6.75 -2.42 -14.87
N MET A 38 6.30 -3.03 -13.78
CA MET A 38 5.19 -2.50 -12.97
C MET A 38 5.61 -1.37 -12.03
N VAL A 39 6.84 -1.42 -11.49
CA VAL A 39 7.34 -0.39 -10.55
C VAL A 39 7.31 1.02 -11.15
N PRO A 40 7.79 1.27 -12.37
CA PRO A 40 7.68 2.60 -12.99
C PRO A 40 6.23 3.07 -13.16
N ILE A 41 5.32 2.17 -13.53
CA ILE A 41 3.89 2.49 -13.74
C ILE A 41 3.23 2.89 -12.42
N LEU A 42 3.47 2.12 -11.37
CA LEU A 42 2.91 2.40 -10.03
C LEU A 42 3.55 3.63 -9.39
N ASN A 43 4.84 3.85 -9.57
CA ASN A 43 5.49 5.10 -9.17
C ASN A 43 4.84 6.31 -9.85
N GLN A 44 4.56 6.20 -11.16
CA GLN A 44 3.88 7.27 -11.89
C GLN A 44 2.46 7.52 -11.35
N LEU A 45 1.73 6.46 -10.98
CA LEU A 45 0.42 6.62 -10.34
C LEU A 45 0.53 7.37 -9.01
N LEU A 46 1.47 6.99 -8.14
CA LEU A 46 1.68 7.66 -6.84
C LEU A 46 2.09 9.13 -7.03
N GLN A 47 2.95 9.43 -8.00
CA GLN A 47 3.30 10.81 -8.35
C GLN A 47 2.10 11.60 -8.87
N ASN A 48 1.28 11.01 -9.73
CA ASN A 48 0.07 11.66 -10.27
C ASN A 48 -0.95 11.92 -9.15
N LEU A 49 -1.13 10.99 -8.22
CA LEU A 49 -1.98 11.18 -7.03
C LEU A 49 -1.48 12.35 -6.18
N ASN A 50 -0.17 12.39 -5.90
CA ASN A 50 0.44 13.47 -5.13
C ASN A 50 0.29 14.83 -5.80
N ALA A 51 0.50 14.90 -7.12
CA ALA A 51 0.34 16.12 -7.90
C ALA A 51 -1.14 16.61 -7.94
N ALA A 52 -2.09 15.68 -8.06
CA ALA A 52 -3.52 16.00 -8.03
C ALA A 52 -3.96 16.47 -6.64
N PHE A 53 -3.46 15.84 -5.58
CA PHE A 53 -3.68 16.26 -4.20
C PHE A 53 -3.12 17.67 -3.95
N TYR A 54 -1.87 17.93 -4.34
CA TYR A 54 -1.25 19.26 -4.25
C TYR A 54 -2.06 20.33 -5.02
N LYS A 55 -2.58 19.99 -6.19
CA LYS A 55 -3.41 20.94 -6.96
C LYS A 55 -4.66 21.37 -6.20
N MET A 56 -5.24 20.46 -5.40
CA MET A 56 -6.45 20.69 -4.63
C MET A 56 -6.18 21.44 -3.32
N PHE A 57 -5.18 21.02 -2.55
CA PHE A 57 -4.95 21.51 -1.18
C PHE A 57 -3.76 22.47 -1.05
N LYS A 58 -2.93 22.63 -2.09
CA LYS A 58 -1.68 23.43 -2.11
C LYS A 58 -0.58 22.87 -1.20
N GLU A 59 -0.81 21.70 -0.65
CA GLU A 59 0.17 20.91 0.11
C GLU A 59 0.27 19.51 -0.49
N PRO A 60 1.46 18.92 -0.58
CA PRO A 60 1.60 17.58 -1.12
C PRO A 60 1.14 16.53 -0.09
N LEU A 61 0.62 15.40 -0.56
CA LEU A 61 0.35 14.24 0.28
C LEU A 61 1.66 13.68 0.86
N TRP A 62 2.68 13.61 0.00
CA TRP A 62 4.06 13.23 0.34
C TRP A 62 5.02 14.28 -0.22
N SER A 63 6.03 14.68 0.58
CA SER A 63 7.05 15.60 0.07
C SER A 63 7.84 15.00 -1.10
N PRO A 64 8.46 15.82 -1.97
CA PRO A 64 9.29 15.31 -3.07
C PRO A 64 10.41 14.36 -2.59
N GLU A 65 11.02 14.67 -1.44
CA GLU A 65 12.08 13.86 -0.83
C GLU A 65 11.55 12.52 -0.33
N LEU A 66 10.34 12.53 0.22
CA LEU A 66 9.69 11.33 0.71
C LEU A 66 9.30 10.41 -0.45
N LEU A 67 8.76 10.96 -1.54
CA LEU A 67 8.49 10.22 -2.77
C LEU A 67 9.76 9.63 -3.38
N ALA A 68 10.83 10.43 -3.49
CA ALA A 68 12.09 9.98 -4.08
C ALA A 68 12.76 8.88 -3.25
N SER A 69 12.65 8.93 -1.91
CA SER A 69 13.27 7.95 -1.02
C SER A 69 12.44 6.67 -0.84
N GLY A 70 11.16 6.67 -1.22
CA GLY A 70 10.23 5.56 -0.96
C GLY A 70 9.93 5.31 0.52
N LYS A 71 10.36 6.19 1.43
CA LYS A 71 10.19 6.02 2.89
C LYS A 71 8.74 6.14 3.36
N PHE A 72 7.83 6.52 2.50
CA PHE A 72 6.37 6.51 2.74
C PHE A 72 5.73 5.15 2.43
N LEU A 73 6.45 4.23 1.82
CA LEU A 73 5.96 2.87 1.58
C LEU A 73 6.05 2.03 2.86
N SER A 74 5.13 1.10 3.03
CA SER A 74 5.10 0.19 4.17
C SER A 74 4.98 -1.27 3.71
N GLY A 75 4.92 -2.19 4.64
CA GLY A 75 4.68 -3.59 4.38
C GLY A 75 5.62 -4.20 3.34
N SER A 76 5.04 -5.01 2.46
CA SER A 76 5.77 -5.63 1.36
C SER A 76 6.08 -4.68 0.22
N SER A 77 5.45 -3.49 0.19
CA SER A 77 5.68 -2.49 -0.84
C SER A 77 7.10 -1.94 -0.82
N LEU A 78 7.74 -1.86 0.37
CA LEU A 78 9.16 -1.54 0.50
C LEU A 78 10.08 -2.45 -0.33
N HIS A 79 9.75 -3.73 -0.41
CA HIS A 79 10.52 -4.71 -1.18
C HIS A 79 10.11 -4.69 -2.65
N PHE A 80 8.82 -4.53 -2.92
CA PHE A 80 8.30 -4.45 -4.28
C PHE A 80 8.88 -3.26 -5.05
N PHE A 81 8.98 -2.08 -4.43
CA PHE A 81 9.57 -0.88 -5.01
C PHE A 81 11.10 -0.81 -4.91
N ASP A 82 11.74 -1.89 -4.46
CA ASP A 82 13.21 -2.00 -4.31
C ASP A 82 13.84 -1.03 -3.30
N VAL A 83 13.06 -0.49 -2.39
CA VAL A 83 13.59 0.39 -1.33
C VAL A 83 14.58 -0.35 -0.42
N LYS A 84 14.49 -1.67 -0.33
CA LYS A 84 15.37 -2.55 0.45
C LYS A 84 16.49 -3.19 -0.35
N GLY A 85 16.62 -2.90 -1.66
CA GLY A 85 17.68 -3.42 -2.51
C GLY A 85 17.62 -4.93 -2.74
N ILE A 86 16.40 -5.47 -2.93
CA ILE A 86 16.20 -6.91 -3.22
C ILE A 86 16.02 -7.09 -4.72
N ASP A 87 16.82 -7.99 -5.32
CA ASP A 87 16.72 -8.32 -6.73
C ASP A 87 15.38 -8.97 -7.11
N ASP A 88 15.02 -8.86 -8.39
CA ASP A 88 13.73 -9.32 -8.89
C ASP A 88 13.50 -10.81 -8.71
N ASP A 89 14.51 -11.64 -8.95
CA ASP A 89 14.38 -13.10 -8.88
C ASP A 89 14.14 -13.54 -7.44
N THR A 90 14.90 -12.99 -6.50
CA THR A 90 14.72 -13.24 -5.05
C THR A 90 13.33 -12.79 -4.59
N PHE A 91 12.88 -11.60 -5.01
CA PHE A 91 11.56 -11.12 -4.64
C PHE A 91 10.44 -12.01 -5.20
N VAL A 92 10.46 -12.30 -6.52
CA VAL A 92 9.43 -13.12 -7.18
C VAL A 92 9.41 -14.55 -6.66
N ALA A 93 10.58 -15.13 -6.34
CA ALA A 93 10.66 -16.47 -5.75
C ALA A 93 9.93 -16.54 -4.38
N LYS A 94 9.98 -15.48 -3.59
CA LYS A 94 9.39 -15.42 -2.24
C LYS A 94 7.95 -14.84 -2.25
N LYS A 95 7.66 -13.88 -3.13
CA LYS A 95 6.36 -13.23 -3.26
C LYS A 95 5.97 -13.10 -4.74
N PRO A 96 5.47 -14.17 -5.38
CA PRO A 96 5.13 -14.15 -6.80
C PRO A 96 3.91 -13.28 -7.11
N LYS A 97 3.14 -12.88 -6.10
CA LYS A 97 1.94 -12.03 -6.25
C LYS A 97 1.96 -10.89 -5.24
N VAL A 98 1.56 -9.70 -5.71
CA VAL A 98 1.33 -8.51 -4.89
C VAL A 98 -0.16 -8.21 -4.94
N GLY A 99 -0.80 -8.07 -3.78
CA GLY A 99 -2.25 -7.81 -3.69
C GLY A 99 -2.57 -6.32 -3.54
N ASP A 100 -1.69 -5.59 -2.88
CA ASP A 100 -1.88 -4.20 -2.49
C ASP A 100 -0.56 -3.42 -2.47
N ILE A 101 -0.69 -2.11 -2.49
CA ILE A 101 0.42 -1.17 -2.28
C ILE A 101 0.14 -0.41 -0.99
N ASP A 102 0.92 -0.72 0.04
CA ASP A 102 0.81 -0.07 1.34
C ASP A 102 1.60 1.24 1.36
N THR A 103 0.97 2.34 1.76
CA THR A 103 1.58 3.66 1.87
C THR A 103 1.25 4.31 3.21
N MET A 104 2.23 4.98 3.81
CA MET A 104 2.05 5.76 5.03
C MET A 104 1.69 7.21 4.69
N VAL A 105 0.65 7.72 5.33
CA VAL A 105 0.16 9.10 5.19
C VAL A 105 0.11 9.74 6.56
N ASN A 106 0.49 11.03 6.65
CA ASN A 106 0.34 11.79 7.87
C ASN A 106 -1.13 11.79 8.32
N ARG A 107 -1.38 11.36 9.56
CA ARG A 107 -2.72 11.30 10.15
C ARG A 107 -3.46 12.64 10.06
N ASP A 108 -2.75 13.76 10.17
CA ASP A 108 -3.33 15.10 10.06
C ASP A 108 -3.99 15.36 8.69
N LYS A 109 -3.64 14.58 7.65
CA LYS A 109 -4.20 14.68 6.30
C LYS A 109 -5.38 13.75 6.04
N GLU A 110 -5.89 13.05 7.03
CA GLU A 110 -6.99 12.09 6.88
C GLU A 110 -8.25 12.75 6.27
N ALA A 111 -8.66 13.90 6.80
CA ALA A 111 -9.84 14.62 6.30
C ALA A 111 -9.65 15.11 4.86
N GLU A 112 -8.49 15.65 4.53
CA GLU A 112 -8.15 16.10 3.18
C GLU A 112 -8.08 14.93 2.20
N LEU A 113 -7.47 13.82 2.60
CA LEU A 113 -7.40 12.61 1.76
C LEU A 113 -8.81 12.05 1.50
N SER A 114 -9.69 12.05 2.49
CA SER A 114 -11.09 11.67 2.33
C SER A 114 -11.81 12.54 1.29
N GLN A 115 -11.65 13.87 1.38
CA GLN A 115 -12.22 14.81 0.42
C GLN A 115 -11.64 14.61 -0.97
N PHE A 116 -10.33 14.41 -1.06
CA PHE A 116 -9.64 14.16 -2.33
C PHE A 116 -10.16 12.90 -3.01
N LEU A 117 -10.16 11.76 -2.32
CA LEU A 117 -10.63 10.49 -2.90
C LEU A 117 -12.09 10.59 -3.34
N THR A 118 -12.95 11.23 -2.55
CA THR A 118 -14.34 11.50 -2.94
C THR A 118 -14.42 12.35 -4.21
N ALA A 119 -13.57 13.39 -4.32
CA ALA A 119 -13.59 14.29 -5.47
C ALA A 119 -13.08 13.65 -6.76
N ILE A 120 -12.22 12.64 -6.67
CA ILE A 120 -11.64 11.95 -7.84
C ILE A 120 -12.32 10.61 -8.15
N GLU A 121 -13.30 10.17 -7.35
CA GLU A 121 -14.01 8.91 -7.60
C GLU A 121 -14.63 8.91 -9.01
N GLY A 122 -14.42 7.83 -9.74
CA GLY A 122 -14.80 7.67 -11.14
C GLY A 122 -13.95 8.45 -12.16
N LYS A 123 -13.02 9.32 -11.69
CA LYS A 123 -12.19 10.17 -12.58
C LYS A 123 -10.83 9.50 -12.85
N LYS A 124 -10.23 9.91 -13.97
CA LYS A 124 -8.86 9.53 -14.33
C LYS A 124 -7.83 10.40 -13.62
N ILE A 125 -6.79 9.75 -13.12
CA ILE A 125 -5.56 10.36 -12.60
C ILE A 125 -4.40 9.75 -13.38
N GLY A 126 -3.90 10.50 -14.37
CA GLY A 126 -2.97 9.93 -15.36
C GLY A 126 -3.65 8.83 -16.17
N ASP A 127 -2.99 7.66 -16.21
CA ASP A 127 -3.51 6.46 -16.91
C ASP A 127 -4.39 5.56 -16.02
N ALA A 128 -4.65 5.93 -14.77
CA ALA A 128 -5.50 5.17 -13.86
C ALA A 128 -6.81 5.88 -13.57
N ARG A 129 -7.85 5.13 -13.20
CA ARG A 129 -9.15 5.63 -12.76
C ARG A 129 -9.45 5.11 -11.36
N LEU A 130 -9.80 5.99 -10.42
CA LEU A 130 -10.31 5.56 -9.12
C LEU A 130 -11.70 4.93 -9.31
N VAL A 131 -11.82 3.65 -9.00
CA VAL A 131 -13.11 2.91 -9.01
C VAL A 131 -13.95 3.31 -7.79
N GLY A 132 -13.30 3.43 -6.63
CA GLY A 132 -13.87 3.83 -5.37
C GLY A 132 -12.91 3.55 -4.23
N PHE A 133 -13.34 3.84 -3.00
CA PHE A 133 -12.52 3.60 -1.82
C PHE A 133 -13.37 3.24 -0.59
N GLN A 134 -12.75 2.57 0.38
CA GLN A 134 -13.33 2.28 1.69
C GLN A 134 -12.57 3.04 2.77
N ARG A 135 -13.31 3.54 3.76
CA ARG A 135 -12.76 4.23 4.93
C ARG A 135 -12.70 3.25 6.09
N GLY A 136 -11.51 3.10 6.66
CA GLY A 136 -11.28 2.45 7.94
C GLY A 136 -10.80 3.46 8.97
N ASN A 137 -10.64 3.03 10.23
CA ASN A 137 -10.18 3.91 11.31
C ASN A 137 -8.68 4.24 11.22
N GLU A 138 -7.90 3.29 10.69
CA GLU A 138 -6.44 3.42 10.63
C GLU A 138 -5.91 3.53 9.21
N GLN A 139 -6.76 3.31 8.21
CA GLN A 139 -6.39 3.40 6.81
C GLN A 139 -7.60 3.64 5.91
N PHE A 140 -7.35 4.18 4.72
CA PHE A 140 -8.27 4.13 3.60
C PHE A 140 -7.73 3.19 2.54
N SER A 141 -8.59 2.34 1.99
CA SER A 141 -8.24 1.43 0.89
C SER A 141 -8.93 1.88 -0.39
N ALA A 142 -8.14 2.19 -1.41
CA ALA A 142 -8.64 2.70 -2.68
C ALA A 142 -8.35 1.71 -3.82
N LEU A 143 -9.31 1.55 -4.73
CA LEU A 143 -9.21 0.66 -5.88
C LEU A 143 -9.04 1.46 -7.16
N PHE A 144 -7.91 1.27 -7.84
CA PHE A 144 -7.59 1.92 -9.09
C PHE A 144 -7.62 0.92 -10.25
N GLU A 145 -8.37 1.24 -11.30
CA GLU A 145 -8.32 0.54 -12.57
C GLU A 145 -7.26 1.19 -13.46
N MET A 146 -6.26 0.42 -13.84
CA MET A 146 -5.13 0.86 -14.66
C MET A 146 -5.50 0.85 -16.14
N GLY A 147 -5.00 1.82 -16.90
CA GLY A 147 -5.04 1.78 -18.34
C GLY A 147 -3.95 0.87 -18.93
N THR A 148 -2.81 0.76 -18.22
CA THR A 148 -1.65 -0.07 -18.59
C THR A 148 -1.10 -0.79 -17.35
N PRO A 149 -1.11 -2.14 -17.26
CA PRO A 149 -1.84 -3.07 -18.16
C PRO A 149 -3.37 -2.82 -18.12
N ALA A 150 -4.00 -2.95 -19.27
CA ALA A 150 -5.43 -2.63 -19.40
C ALA A 150 -6.28 -3.44 -18.42
N SER A 151 -7.18 -2.74 -17.73
CA SER A 151 -8.17 -3.29 -16.80
C SER A 151 -7.58 -3.95 -15.53
N LEU A 152 -6.28 -3.83 -15.27
CA LEU A 152 -5.69 -4.28 -14.02
C LEU A 152 -6.19 -3.39 -12.87
N LYS A 153 -6.71 -4.00 -11.81
CA LYS A 153 -7.26 -3.29 -10.65
C LYS A 153 -6.34 -3.43 -9.47
N ILE A 154 -5.69 -2.33 -9.09
CA ILE A 154 -4.71 -2.27 -8.01
C ILE A 154 -5.34 -1.61 -6.78
N GLN A 155 -5.18 -2.26 -5.63
CA GLN A 155 -5.48 -1.67 -4.33
C GLN A 155 -4.28 -0.84 -3.85
N ILE A 156 -4.58 0.37 -3.38
CA ILE A 156 -3.62 1.21 -2.63
C ILE A 156 -4.21 1.45 -1.25
N ASP A 157 -3.44 1.12 -0.22
CA ASP A 157 -3.76 1.37 1.17
C ASP A 157 -3.01 2.61 1.66
N PHE A 158 -3.75 3.56 2.22
CA PHE A 158 -3.25 4.78 2.83
C PHE A 158 -3.34 4.61 4.34
N GLU A 159 -2.26 4.15 4.96
CA GLU A 159 -2.16 3.90 6.41
C GLU A 159 -1.87 5.22 7.13
N PHE A 160 -2.73 5.62 8.07
CA PHE A 160 -2.58 6.85 8.83
C PHE A 160 -1.62 6.66 10.01
N VAL A 161 -0.49 7.34 9.93
CA VAL A 161 0.57 7.27 10.94
C VAL A 161 1.02 8.66 11.35
N GLU A 162 1.72 8.74 12.48
CA GLU A 162 2.31 10.00 12.92
C GLU A 162 3.56 10.34 12.10
N PHE A 163 3.67 11.62 11.74
CA PHE A 163 4.81 12.18 11.04
C PHE A 163 5.54 13.15 11.97
N ASP A 164 6.86 13.17 11.86
CA ASP A 164 7.73 14.17 12.43
C ASP A 164 8.65 14.74 11.33
N ASN A 165 8.78 16.07 11.29
CA ASN A 165 9.58 16.78 10.28
C ASN A 165 9.27 16.36 8.83
N GLY A 166 7.99 16.11 8.53
CA GLY A 166 7.51 15.77 7.17
C GLY A 166 7.74 14.32 6.74
N ALA A 167 8.15 13.43 7.64
CA ALA A 167 8.34 12.01 7.38
C ALA A 167 7.68 11.15 8.47
N PRO A 168 7.31 9.89 8.15
CA PRO A 168 6.84 8.95 9.17
C PRO A 168 7.86 8.82 10.31
N THR A 169 7.37 8.84 11.56
CA THR A 169 8.23 8.63 12.74
C THR A 169 8.97 7.30 12.68
N ASP A 170 10.04 7.15 13.42
CA ASP A 170 10.78 5.88 13.51
C ASP A 170 9.89 4.75 14.02
N TRP A 171 8.98 5.06 14.96
CA TRP A 171 8.00 4.11 15.46
C TRP A 171 7.00 3.68 14.36
N ALA A 172 6.48 4.63 13.59
CA ALA A 172 5.58 4.34 12.48
C ALA A 172 6.26 3.44 11.44
N ARG A 173 7.48 3.78 11.04
CA ARG A 173 8.28 2.96 10.11
C ARG A 173 8.57 1.57 10.66
N PHE A 174 8.87 1.46 11.95
CA PHE A 174 9.10 0.19 12.60
C PHE A 174 7.82 -0.66 12.64
N SER A 175 6.70 -0.11 13.09
CA SER A 175 5.44 -0.84 13.28
C SER A 175 4.77 -1.24 11.99
N HIS A 176 4.94 -0.47 10.90
CA HIS A 176 4.33 -0.72 9.58
C HIS A 176 5.32 -1.32 8.58
N SER A 177 6.60 -1.42 8.91
CA SER A 177 7.57 -2.03 8.01
C SER A 177 7.53 -3.55 8.08
N SER A 178 7.74 -4.20 6.93
CA SER A 178 8.09 -5.62 6.89
C SER A 178 9.58 -5.84 7.22
N ALA A 179 10.22 -4.93 7.98
CA ALA A 179 11.65 -5.02 8.30
C ALA A 179 12.02 -6.32 9.01
N TRP A 180 11.05 -6.91 9.71
CA TRP A 180 11.14 -8.21 10.37
C TRP A 180 10.63 -9.36 9.49
N ALA A 181 10.01 -9.04 8.35
CA ALA A 181 9.73 -10.04 7.34
C ALA A 181 11.04 -10.34 6.61
N ASP A 182 11.79 -11.27 7.14
CA ASP A 182 12.91 -11.82 6.40
C ASP A 182 12.35 -12.61 5.22
N LEU A 183 12.45 -12.04 4.03
CA LEU A 183 12.04 -12.71 2.81
C LEU A 183 12.81 -14.02 2.62
N GLN A 184 14.04 -14.12 3.16
CA GLN A 184 14.84 -15.34 3.11
C GLN A 184 14.26 -16.43 4.03
N GLN A 185 13.73 -16.07 5.18
CA GLN A 185 13.14 -16.99 6.15
C GLN A 185 11.64 -17.20 5.97
N GLY A 186 10.98 -16.42 5.11
CA GLY A 186 9.55 -16.53 4.85
C GLY A 186 8.66 -16.05 6.01
N VAL A 187 9.21 -15.27 6.94
CA VAL A 187 8.45 -14.70 8.07
C VAL A 187 7.57 -13.56 7.58
N LYS A 188 6.26 -13.69 7.71
CA LYS A 188 5.30 -12.66 7.32
C LYS A 188 5.21 -11.56 8.38
N GLY A 189 5.12 -10.29 7.96
CA GLY A 189 4.99 -9.12 8.84
C GLY A 189 3.78 -9.16 9.79
N VAL A 190 2.77 -10.00 9.51
CA VAL A 190 1.62 -10.22 10.38
C VAL A 190 2.02 -10.65 11.79
N PHE A 191 3.09 -11.44 11.96
CA PHE A 191 3.59 -11.84 13.27
C PHE A 191 4.16 -10.66 14.06
N HIS A 192 4.76 -9.71 13.38
CA HIS A 192 5.24 -8.47 13.98
C HIS A 192 4.09 -7.64 14.57
N LYS A 193 2.98 -7.45 13.80
CA LYS A 193 1.79 -6.76 14.30
C LYS A 193 1.21 -7.43 15.54
N PHE A 194 1.09 -8.76 15.56
CA PHE A 194 0.62 -9.50 16.74
C PHE A 194 1.56 -9.38 17.94
N PHE A 195 2.86 -9.43 17.71
CA PHE A 195 3.85 -9.24 18.78
C PHE A 195 3.72 -7.86 19.42
N LEU A 196 3.61 -6.80 18.60
CA LEU A 196 3.41 -5.44 19.10
C LEU A 196 2.09 -5.28 19.85
N GLN A 197 0.99 -5.85 19.34
CA GLN A 197 -0.29 -5.86 20.04
C GLN A 197 -0.20 -6.57 21.39
N ALA A 198 0.48 -7.70 21.46
CA ALA A 198 0.68 -8.41 22.72
C ALA A 198 1.48 -7.58 23.74
N LEU A 199 2.48 -6.81 23.29
CA LEU A 199 3.25 -5.92 24.17
C LEU A 199 2.46 -4.71 24.68
N THR A 200 1.48 -4.22 23.91
CA THR A 200 0.68 -3.04 24.29
C THR A 200 -0.54 -3.41 25.12
N THR A 201 -0.86 -4.69 25.28
CA THR A 201 -1.98 -5.18 26.10
C THR A 201 -1.53 -5.71 27.47
N LEU A 202 -0.26 -5.67 27.77
CA LEU A 202 0.33 -5.94 29.10
C LEU A 202 0.44 -4.65 29.92
#